data_02c77c7ae2b29bf7d4052711b37e341a
#
_entry.id   02c77c7ae2b29bf7d4052711b37e341a
#
_cell.length_a   1.000
_cell.length_b   1.000
_cell.length_c   1.000
_cell.angle_alpha   90.00
_cell.angle_beta   90.00
_cell.angle_gamma   90.00
#
_symmetry.space_group_name_H-M   'P 1'
#
loop_
_entity.id
_entity.type
_entity.pdbx_description
1 polymer ?
#
loop_
_entity_poly.entity_id
_entity_poly.type
_entity_poly.pdbx_seq_one_letter_code
_entity_poly.pdbx_strand_id
1 'polypeptide(L)'
;MHHPDPIEVLLFVDNHHPFNVAEESTIMCKDHKIDRRDMLKLLTVTGLGGLTGTALGAPGAMLPGKGWVEATGEACAGDGTPLQFIPKTPPDPTPLQNELDKYPKCPYCGMDRKQWNHSRHLVQYDDDLVDGTCSIHCLAVSLSLNLDRGPKAIYAADFGSTQEIKPLIEVDRASYLIGSRLKATMSMKSKMAFASKEAAEAAQSQQGGELGSFDDALRETYLGMYSDTMMVRKNRAERRKHMLNKMQEQQG
;
A
#
# COMPACT_ATOMS: atom_id res chain seq x y z
N MET A 1 14.24 -17.65 47.99
CA MET A 1 13.49 -17.43 46.74
C MET A 1 13.93 -16.05 46.23
N HIS A 2 14.85 -16.06 45.27
CA HIS A 2 15.42 -14.83 44.67
C HIS A 2 14.68 -14.54 43.41
N HIS A 3 14.08 -13.35 43.31
CA HIS A 3 13.60 -12.78 42.05
C HIS A 3 14.80 -12.20 41.31
N PRO A 4 14.96 -12.45 40.02
CA PRO A 4 15.95 -11.74 39.23
C PRO A 4 15.38 -10.38 38.78
N ASP A 5 16.24 -9.36 38.91
CA ASP A 5 16.02 -8.00 38.48
C ASP A 5 15.84 -7.84 36.96
N PRO A 6 15.15 -6.78 36.51
CA PRO A 6 14.94 -6.54 35.09
C PRO A 6 16.25 -6.14 34.40
N ILE A 7 16.52 -6.77 33.26
CA ILE A 7 17.67 -6.52 32.41
C ILE A 7 17.66 -5.08 31.91
N GLU A 8 18.66 -4.34 32.36
CA GLU A 8 19.05 -3.05 31.82
C GLU A 8 19.43 -3.21 30.35
N VAL A 9 18.59 -2.67 29.43
CA VAL A 9 18.94 -2.53 28.04
C VAL A 9 19.96 -1.39 27.94
N LEU A 10 21.24 -1.75 27.92
CA LEU A 10 22.33 -0.85 27.57
C LEU A 10 22.12 -0.34 26.13
N LEU A 11 21.68 0.89 26.04
CA LEU A 11 21.77 1.70 24.83
C LEU A 11 23.25 1.99 24.55
N PHE A 12 23.86 1.19 23.70
CA PHE A 12 25.09 1.59 23.02
C PHE A 12 24.70 2.63 21.95
N VAL A 13 24.74 3.89 22.36
CA VAL A 13 24.80 5.02 21.42
C VAL A 13 26.27 5.20 21.10
N ASP A 14 26.68 4.63 19.96
CA ASP A 14 27.99 4.94 19.38
C ASP A 14 27.94 6.38 18.84
N ASN A 15 28.62 7.24 19.55
CA ASN A 15 28.72 8.67 19.33
C ASN A 15 29.88 8.94 18.36
N HIS A 16 29.70 8.66 17.05
CA HIS A 16 30.60 9.20 16.03
C HIS A 16 29.90 9.41 14.69
N HIS A 17 29.72 10.65 14.44
CA HIS A 17 29.35 11.47 13.28
C HIS A 17 27.91 12.01 13.35
N PRO A 18 27.76 13.30 13.55
CA PRO A 18 26.53 13.97 13.22
C PRO A 18 26.44 14.03 11.68
N PHE A 19 25.67 13.09 11.08
CA PHE A 19 25.16 13.32 9.74
C PHE A 19 24.28 14.57 9.81
N ASN A 20 24.78 15.64 9.26
CA ASN A 20 24.06 16.90 9.16
C ASN A 20 23.02 16.76 8.05
N VAL A 21 21.88 16.16 8.38
CA VAL A 21 20.74 15.89 7.47
C VAL A 21 20.22 17.19 6.83
N ALA A 22 20.50 18.34 7.48
CA ALA A 22 20.08 19.64 6.98
C ALA A 22 20.92 20.14 5.77
N GLU A 23 22.15 19.66 5.59
CA GLU A 23 23.01 20.09 4.47
C GLU A 23 22.80 19.23 3.21
N GLU A 24 22.45 17.96 3.35
CA GLU A 24 22.20 17.12 2.17
C GLU A 24 20.83 17.37 1.52
N SER A 25 19.81 17.77 2.28
CA SER A 25 18.52 18.14 1.71
C SER A 25 18.58 19.45 0.91
N THR A 26 19.54 20.31 1.22
CA THR A 26 19.75 21.59 0.48
C THR A 26 20.44 21.36 -0.87
N ILE A 27 21.07 20.20 -1.09
CA ILE A 27 21.78 19.91 -2.35
C ILE A 27 20.84 19.40 -3.45
N MET A 28 19.69 18.76 -3.08
CA MET A 28 18.74 18.24 -4.08
C MET A 28 17.71 19.24 -4.60
N CYS A 29 17.52 20.35 -3.90
CA CYS A 29 16.59 21.41 -4.32
C CYS A 29 17.28 22.78 -4.42
N LYS A 30 18.49 22.85 -4.95
CA LYS A 30 19.02 24.14 -5.36
C LYS A 30 18.26 24.61 -6.59
N ASP A 31 17.67 25.82 -6.48
CA ASP A 31 17.01 26.57 -7.54
C ASP A 31 17.87 26.64 -8.82
N HIS A 32 17.88 25.57 -9.57
CA HIS A 32 18.28 25.64 -10.96
C HIS A 32 17.04 26.03 -11.76
N LYS A 33 16.70 27.31 -11.70
CA LYS A 33 15.95 27.95 -12.78
C LYS A 33 16.80 27.79 -14.04
N ILE A 34 16.59 26.68 -14.74
CA ILE A 34 17.10 26.55 -16.11
C ILE A 34 16.28 27.55 -16.91
N ASP A 35 16.89 28.71 -17.21
CA ASP A 35 16.27 29.72 -18.05
C ASP A 35 16.00 29.08 -19.43
N ARG A 36 14.87 29.45 -20.04
CA ARG A 36 14.53 29.01 -21.42
C ARG A 36 15.69 29.17 -22.39
N ARG A 37 16.58 30.16 -22.17
CA ARG A 37 17.80 30.40 -22.94
C ARG A 37 18.84 29.30 -22.73
N ASP A 38 18.96 28.72 -21.55
CA ASP A 38 19.91 27.65 -21.28
C ASP A 38 19.43 26.33 -21.83
N MET A 39 18.12 26.09 -21.86
CA MET A 39 17.52 24.97 -22.55
C MET A 39 17.72 25.03 -24.08
N LEU A 40 17.61 26.20 -24.66
CA LEU A 40 17.91 26.44 -26.10
C LEU A 40 19.39 26.22 -26.41
N LYS A 41 20.31 26.59 -25.54
CA LYS A 41 21.76 26.35 -25.72
C LYS A 41 22.07 24.84 -25.64
N LEU A 42 21.40 24.08 -24.78
CA LEU A 42 21.55 22.62 -24.73
C LEU A 42 21.07 21.96 -26.03
N LEU A 43 19.99 22.44 -26.62
CA LEU A 43 19.44 21.93 -27.89
C LEU A 43 20.31 22.26 -29.11
N THR A 44 21.10 23.34 -29.07
CA THR A 44 21.99 23.73 -30.19
C THR A 44 23.32 22.97 -30.20
N VAL A 45 23.75 22.38 -29.10
CA VAL A 45 25.01 21.59 -29.04
C VAL A 45 24.81 20.15 -29.51
N THR A 46 23.56 19.63 -29.54
CA THR A 46 23.24 18.27 -30.01
C THR A 46 22.67 18.23 -31.43
N GLY A 47 22.73 19.28 -32.18
CA GLY A 47 22.32 19.35 -33.58
C GLY A 47 23.31 18.69 -34.52
N LEU A 48 23.01 17.55 -35.04
CA LEU A 48 23.48 16.75 -36.17
C LEU A 48 24.02 15.38 -35.77
N GLY A 49 23.09 14.46 -35.59
CA GLY A 49 23.40 13.02 -35.44
C GLY A 49 22.16 12.19 -35.22
N GLY A 50 21.53 11.71 -36.29
CA GLY A 50 20.78 10.45 -36.35
C GLY A 50 19.50 10.36 -35.49
N LEU A 51 18.37 10.61 -36.14
CA LEU A 51 17.03 10.19 -35.74
C LEU A 51 16.93 8.69 -35.55
N THR A 52 17.12 8.20 -34.36
CA THR A 52 16.46 6.98 -33.88
C THR A 52 15.74 7.35 -32.58
N GLY A 53 14.44 7.62 -32.74
CA GLY A 53 13.58 8.03 -31.64
C GLY A 53 13.33 6.89 -30.68
N THR A 54 14.12 6.78 -29.63
CA THR A 54 13.63 6.24 -28.36
C THR A 54 13.04 7.43 -27.62
N ALA A 55 11.71 7.48 -27.53
CA ALA A 55 11.05 8.38 -26.62
C ALA A 55 11.49 8.01 -25.21
N LEU A 56 12.58 8.61 -24.75
CA LEU A 56 12.89 8.68 -23.33
C LEU A 56 11.76 9.52 -22.74
N GLY A 57 10.83 8.85 -22.04
CA GLY A 57 9.78 9.56 -21.32
C GLY A 57 10.42 10.69 -20.51
N ALA A 58 9.85 11.88 -20.59
CA ALA A 58 10.35 13.01 -19.83
C ALA A 58 10.41 12.60 -18.35
N PRO A 59 11.49 12.93 -17.64
CA PRO A 59 11.56 12.67 -16.22
C PRO A 59 10.39 13.38 -15.55
N GLY A 60 9.71 12.69 -14.67
CA GLY A 60 8.56 13.23 -13.95
C GLY A 60 8.51 12.64 -12.54
N ALA A 61 7.68 13.21 -11.72
CA ALA A 61 7.39 12.75 -10.38
C ALA A 61 5.89 12.75 -10.11
N MET A 62 5.45 11.86 -9.26
CA MET A 62 4.11 11.88 -8.73
C MET A 62 4.06 12.90 -7.60
N LEU A 63 3.20 13.89 -7.70
CA LEU A 63 3.00 14.89 -6.64
C LEU A 63 1.67 14.68 -5.95
N PRO A 64 1.60 14.76 -4.61
CA PRO A 64 0.36 14.69 -3.86
C PRO A 64 -0.66 15.70 -4.38
N GLY A 65 -1.91 15.27 -4.62
CA GLY A 65 -2.99 16.10 -5.14
C GLY A 65 -2.85 16.57 -6.60
N LYS A 66 -1.75 16.23 -7.29
CA LYS A 66 -1.51 16.60 -8.68
C LYS A 66 -1.33 15.41 -9.62
N GLY A 67 -1.16 14.20 -9.09
CA GLY A 67 -0.85 13.02 -9.89
C GLY A 67 0.56 13.06 -10.49
N TRP A 68 0.76 12.41 -11.64
CA TRP A 68 2.04 12.42 -12.34
C TRP A 68 2.30 13.80 -12.97
N VAL A 69 3.41 14.39 -12.61
CA VAL A 69 3.86 15.68 -13.16
C VAL A 69 5.19 15.46 -13.89
N GLU A 70 5.25 15.82 -15.15
CA GLU A 70 6.49 15.81 -15.93
C GLU A 70 7.43 16.89 -15.42
N ALA A 71 8.73 16.63 -15.49
CA ALA A 71 9.73 17.63 -15.10
C ALA A 71 9.74 18.80 -16.12
N THR A 72 8.95 19.80 -15.83
CA THR A 72 8.83 21.04 -16.65
C THR A 72 9.77 22.13 -16.19
N GLY A 73 10.72 21.82 -15.29
CA GLY A 73 11.62 22.81 -14.69
C GLY A 73 11.00 23.61 -13.56
N GLU A 74 9.84 23.21 -13.06
CA GLU A 74 9.28 23.76 -11.82
C GLU A 74 10.09 23.26 -10.61
N ALA A 75 10.22 24.11 -9.58
CA ALA A 75 10.88 23.76 -8.34
C ALA A 75 10.25 22.51 -7.71
N CYS A 76 11.06 21.64 -7.10
CA CYS A 76 10.56 20.52 -6.33
C CYS A 76 9.54 21.02 -5.28
N ALA A 77 8.25 20.74 -5.50
CA ALA A 77 7.18 21.08 -4.57
C ALA A 77 6.97 20.00 -3.50
N GLY A 78 7.75 18.93 -3.49
CA GLY A 78 7.67 17.84 -2.55
C GLY A 78 8.73 17.91 -1.44
N ASP A 79 8.61 17.08 -0.44
CA ASP A 79 9.57 16.90 0.64
C ASP A 79 10.80 16.06 0.22
N GLY A 80 10.90 15.71 -1.08
CA GLY A 80 11.95 14.86 -1.63
C GLY A 80 11.70 13.35 -1.47
N THR A 81 10.58 12.94 -0.89
CA THR A 81 10.23 11.52 -0.77
C THR A 81 10.00 10.90 -2.15
N PRO A 82 10.73 9.85 -2.53
CA PRO A 82 10.53 9.20 -3.82
C PRO A 82 9.14 8.57 -3.89
N LEU A 83 8.38 8.90 -4.91
CA LEU A 83 7.10 8.27 -5.17
C LEU A 83 7.31 6.88 -5.76
N GLN A 84 6.96 5.88 -4.97
CA GLN A 84 7.25 4.48 -5.27
C GLN A 84 6.16 3.80 -6.07
N PHE A 85 5.04 4.49 -6.29
CA PHE A 85 3.87 3.91 -6.92
C PHE A 85 3.30 4.83 -7.99
N ILE A 86 3.28 4.34 -9.22
CA ILE A 86 2.62 5.01 -10.34
C ILE A 86 1.18 4.52 -10.40
N PRO A 87 0.16 5.38 -10.26
CA PRO A 87 -1.24 4.97 -10.37
C PRO A 87 -1.52 4.31 -11.72
N LYS A 88 -2.25 3.23 -11.69
CA LYS A 88 -2.67 2.50 -12.90
C LYS A 88 -4.03 2.95 -13.42
N THR A 89 -4.75 3.70 -12.62
CA THR A 89 -6.09 4.21 -12.92
C THR A 89 -6.12 5.72 -12.74
N PRO A 90 -6.93 6.45 -13.51
CA PRO A 90 -7.14 7.87 -13.31
C PRO A 90 -7.81 8.16 -11.95
N PRO A 91 -7.77 9.42 -11.45
CA PRO A 91 -8.50 9.83 -10.27
C PRO A 91 -10.00 9.50 -10.38
N ASP A 92 -10.58 9.01 -9.30
CA ASP A 92 -11.99 8.60 -9.23
C ASP A 92 -12.67 9.25 -8.02
N PRO A 93 -13.48 10.30 -8.22
CA PRO A 93 -14.19 10.96 -7.12
C PRO A 93 -15.37 10.14 -6.57
N THR A 94 -15.76 9.05 -7.24
CA THR A 94 -16.88 8.17 -6.84
C THR A 94 -16.46 6.72 -6.73
N PRO A 95 -15.47 6.38 -5.89
CA PRO A 95 -14.79 5.08 -5.91
C PRO A 95 -15.70 3.90 -5.54
N LEU A 96 -16.78 4.13 -4.81
CA LEU A 96 -17.71 3.08 -4.38
C LEU A 96 -18.67 2.62 -5.50
N GLN A 97 -18.87 3.43 -6.54
CA GLN A 97 -19.75 3.06 -7.64
C GLN A 97 -19.08 2.01 -8.51
N ASN A 98 -19.70 0.82 -8.62
CA ASN A 98 -19.18 -0.31 -9.42
C ASN A 98 -17.71 -0.62 -9.11
N GLU A 99 -17.33 -0.60 -7.84
CA GLU A 99 -15.94 -0.66 -7.39
C GLU A 99 -15.23 -1.95 -7.78
N LEU A 100 -15.94 -3.08 -7.86
CA LEU A 100 -15.37 -4.35 -8.29
C LEU A 100 -15.12 -4.42 -9.80
N ASP A 101 -15.87 -3.65 -10.60
CA ASP A 101 -15.63 -3.55 -12.04
C ASP A 101 -14.47 -2.61 -12.35
N LYS A 102 -14.38 -1.49 -11.59
CA LYS A 102 -13.27 -0.53 -11.71
C LYS A 102 -11.96 -1.08 -11.16
N TYR A 103 -12.02 -1.78 -10.02
CA TYR A 103 -10.85 -2.32 -9.30
C TYR A 103 -10.98 -3.84 -9.10
N PRO A 104 -11.02 -4.66 -10.17
CA PRO A 104 -11.31 -6.10 -10.04
C PRO A 104 -10.21 -6.88 -9.35
N LYS A 105 -8.97 -6.39 -9.39
CA LYS A 105 -7.80 -7.07 -8.82
C LYS A 105 -6.99 -6.18 -7.89
N CYS A 106 -6.49 -6.77 -6.83
CA CYS A 106 -5.57 -6.09 -5.91
C CYS A 106 -4.26 -5.71 -6.63
N PRO A 107 -3.86 -4.43 -6.64
CA PRO A 107 -2.66 -3.97 -7.36
C PRO A 107 -1.35 -4.54 -6.79
N TYR A 108 -1.35 -4.95 -5.52
CA TYR A 108 -0.15 -5.43 -4.82
C TYR A 108 0.07 -6.93 -4.96
N CYS A 109 -0.99 -7.73 -4.92
CA CYS A 109 -0.86 -9.19 -4.92
C CYS A 109 -1.55 -9.89 -6.09
N GLY A 110 -2.34 -9.20 -6.89
CA GLY A 110 -3.05 -9.72 -8.05
C GLY A 110 -4.30 -10.55 -7.73
N MET A 111 -4.69 -10.67 -6.45
CA MET A 111 -5.88 -11.43 -6.06
C MET A 111 -7.16 -10.77 -6.59
N ASP A 112 -8.08 -11.60 -7.05
CA ASP A 112 -9.40 -11.19 -7.51
C ASP A 112 -10.22 -10.69 -6.32
N ARG A 113 -10.69 -9.43 -6.36
CA ARG A 113 -11.39 -8.79 -5.25
C ARG A 113 -12.84 -9.26 -5.11
N LYS A 114 -13.46 -9.74 -6.18
CA LYS A 114 -14.79 -10.33 -6.11
C LYS A 114 -14.74 -11.68 -5.38
N GLN A 115 -13.77 -12.52 -5.70
CA GLN A 115 -13.53 -13.79 -5.00
C GLN A 115 -13.20 -13.59 -3.51
N TRP A 116 -12.47 -12.54 -3.18
CA TRP A 116 -12.05 -12.21 -1.80
C TRP A 116 -12.81 -11.00 -1.25
N ASN A 117 -14.08 -10.87 -1.66
CA ASN A 117 -14.88 -9.70 -1.33
C ASN A 117 -15.10 -9.50 0.18
N HIS A 118 -15.07 -10.57 0.98
CA HIS A 118 -15.32 -10.55 2.41
C HIS A 118 -14.23 -9.88 3.25
N SER A 119 -13.05 -9.69 2.71
CA SER A 119 -11.90 -9.07 3.41
C SER A 119 -11.34 -7.86 2.67
N ARG A 120 -11.95 -7.48 1.54
CA ARG A 120 -11.44 -6.40 0.70
C ARG A 120 -11.53 -5.05 1.38
N HIS A 121 -10.59 -4.20 1.03
CA HIS A 121 -10.59 -2.80 1.41
C HIS A 121 -10.49 -1.93 0.15
N LEU A 122 -10.77 -0.65 0.33
CA LEU A 122 -10.60 0.37 -0.69
C LEU A 122 -10.12 1.64 0.01
N VAL A 123 -9.09 2.28 -0.50
CA VAL A 123 -8.62 3.58 -0.05
C VAL A 123 -8.72 4.57 -1.19
N GLN A 124 -9.31 5.72 -0.91
CA GLN A 124 -9.29 6.91 -1.75
C GLN A 124 -8.33 7.90 -1.10
N TYR A 125 -7.37 8.38 -1.88
CA TYR A 125 -6.39 9.37 -1.45
C TYR A 125 -6.86 10.80 -1.74
N ASP A 126 -6.15 11.80 -1.21
CA ASP A 126 -6.51 13.22 -1.35
C ASP A 126 -6.53 13.71 -2.80
N ASP A 127 -5.78 13.04 -3.69
CA ASP A 127 -5.74 13.30 -5.13
C ASP A 127 -6.78 12.49 -5.93
N ASP A 128 -7.76 11.90 -5.23
CA ASP A 128 -8.79 11.01 -5.78
C ASP A 128 -8.25 9.73 -6.46
N LEU A 129 -6.96 9.41 -6.31
CA LEU A 129 -6.46 8.11 -6.70
C LEU A 129 -6.95 7.03 -5.73
N VAL A 130 -7.20 5.85 -6.26
CA VAL A 130 -7.87 4.77 -5.52
C VAL A 130 -7.09 3.47 -5.63
N ASP A 131 -6.89 2.82 -4.48
CA ASP A 131 -6.41 1.46 -4.42
C ASP A 131 -7.48 0.52 -3.86
N GLY A 132 -7.94 -0.39 -4.72
CA GLY A 132 -8.79 -1.51 -4.29
C GLY A 132 -7.94 -2.70 -3.87
N THR A 133 -7.90 -3.01 -2.58
CA THR A 133 -7.08 -4.10 -2.03
C THR A 133 -7.90 -5.33 -1.64
N CYS A 134 -7.28 -6.50 -1.60
CA CYS A 134 -7.98 -7.74 -1.23
C CYS A 134 -8.10 -7.95 0.29
N SER A 135 -7.33 -7.20 1.08
CA SER A 135 -7.31 -7.29 2.54
C SER A 135 -6.61 -6.11 3.18
N ILE A 136 -6.72 -5.97 4.48
CA ILE A 136 -5.99 -4.98 5.27
C ILE A 136 -4.46 -5.13 5.14
N HIS A 137 -3.93 -6.34 4.88
CA HIS A 137 -2.51 -6.56 4.62
C HIS A 137 -2.04 -5.76 3.38
N CYS A 138 -2.76 -5.85 2.28
CA CYS A 138 -2.43 -5.10 1.08
C CYS A 138 -2.77 -3.61 1.20
N LEU A 139 -3.76 -3.24 2.02
CA LEU A 139 -4.02 -1.85 2.39
C LEU A 139 -2.83 -1.25 3.14
N ALA A 140 -2.26 -1.96 4.11
CA ALA A 140 -1.07 -1.51 4.83
C ALA A 140 0.13 -1.29 3.89
N VAL A 141 0.29 -2.13 2.85
CA VAL A 141 1.28 -1.91 1.79
C VAL A 141 0.96 -0.64 1.00
N SER A 142 -0.31 -0.44 0.62
CA SER A 142 -0.76 0.78 -0.07
C SER A 142 -0.41 2.03 0.71
N LEU A 143 -0.80 2.08 1.98
CA LEU A 143 -0.54 3.24 2.86
C LEU A 143 0.95 3.51 3.04
N SER A 144 1.78 2.46 3.12
CA SER A 144 3.25 2.60 3.25
C SER A 144 3.93 3.10 1.98
N LEU A 145 3.37 2.80 0.80
CA LEU A 145 3.94 3.24 -0.47
C LEU A 145 3.45 4.64 -0.91
N ASN A 146 2.39 5.14 -0.29
CA ASN A 146 1.78 6.42 -0.64
C ASN A 146 1.86 7.41 0.54
N LEU A 147 3.04 7.52 1.17
CA LEU A 147 3.25 8.38 2.35
C LEU A 147 2.94 9.85 2.08
N ASP A 148 3.21 10.32 0.85
CA ASP A 148 2.97 11.70 0.44
C ASP A 148 1.50 12.01 0.15
N ARG A 149 0.64 11.00 0.18
CA ARG A 149 -0.80 11.13 -0.04
C ARG A 149 -1.55 10.81 1.24
N GLY A 150 -2.32 11.74 1.74
CA GLY A 150 -3.23 11.48 2.82
C GLY A 150 -4.37 10.55 2.36
N PRO A 151 -4.78 9.54 3.14
CA PRO A 151 -6.00 8.82 2.88
C PRO A 151 -7.21 9.74 3.15
N LYS A 152 -7.97 10.07 2.11
CA LYS A 152 -9.21 10.85 2.19
C LYS A 152 -10.33 10.02 2.81
N ALA A 153 -10.43 8.75 2.42
CA ALA A 153 -11.39 7.80 2.96
C ALA A 153 -10.90 6.37 2.81
N ILE A 154 -11.15 5.55 3.80
CA ILE A 154 -10.84 4.12 3.77
C ILE A 154 -12.12 3.34 4.05
N TYR A 155 -12.33 2.28 3.26
CA TYR A 155 -13.49 1.40 3.36
C TYR A 155 -13.05 -0.05 3.54
N ALA A 156 -13.86 -0.80 4.27
CA ALA A 156 -13.69 -2.24 4.47
C ALA A 156 -14.99 -2.99 4.18
N ALA A 157 -14.88 -4.24 3.78
CA ALA A 157 -16.04 -5.10 3.60
C ALA A 157 -16.68 -5.43 4.95
N ASP A 158 -17.98 -5.23 5.07
CA ASP A 158 -18.77 -5.66 6.23
C ASP A 158 -18.91 -7.19 6.25
N PHE A 159 -18.08 -7.87 7.02
CA PHE A 159 -18.10 -9.31 7.15
C PHE A 159 -19.43 -9.82 7.73
N GLY A 160 -20.10 -9.01 8.56
CA GLY A 160 -21.38 -9.34 9.19
C GLY A 160 -22.58 -9.37 8.24
N SER A 161 -22.46 -8.74 7.06
CA SER A 161 -23.52 -8.70 6.06
C SER A 161 -23.84 -10.11 5.53
N THR A 162 -25.12 -10.39 5.28
CA THR A 162 -25.59 -11.64 4.65
C THR A 162 -25.50 -11.62 3.11
N GLN A 163 -25.18 -10.46 2.51
CA GLN A 163 -25.06 -10.33 1.06
C GLN A 163 -23.88 -11.16 0.54
N GLU A 164 -24.01 -11.73 -0.66
CA GLU A 164 -22.93 -12.48 -1.32
C GLU A 164 -21.70 -11.59 -1.53
N ILE A 165 -21.92 -10.42 -2.10
CA ILE A 165 -20.90 -9.36 -2.18
C ILE A 165 -21.08 -8.46 -0.95
N LYS A 166 -20.15 -8.52 -0.03
CA LYS A 166 -20.20 -7.72 1.20
C LYS A 166 -20.19 -6.23 0.86
N PRO A 167 -21.09 -5.41 1.45
CA PRO A 167 -21.03 -3.96 1.25
C PRO A 167 -19.73 -3.40 1.84
N LEU A 168 -19.26 -2.29 1.30
CA LEU A 168 -18.18 -1.50 1.87
C LEU A 168 -18.74 -0.51 2.89
N ILE A 169 -18.06 -0.41 4.02
CA ILE A 169 -18.34 0.52 5.12
C ILE A 169 -17.09 1.34 5.43
N GLU A 170 -17.25 2.56 5.90
CA GLU A 170 -16.15 3.38 6.38
C GLU A 170 -15.48 2.73 7.60
N VAL A 171 -14.15 2.67 7.60
CA VAL A 171 -13.40 1.99 8.67
C VAL A 171 -13.53 2.67 10.03
N ASP A 172 -13.75 3.99 10.06
CA ASP A 172 -13.91 4.76 11.30
C ASP A 172 -15.18 4.37 12.07
N ARG A 173 -16.15 3.77 11.38
CA ARG A 173 -17.41 3.27 11.98
C ARG A 173 -17.42 1.78 12.17
N ALA A 174 -16.38 1.08 11.71
CA ALA A 174 -16.32 -0.36 11.76
C ALA A 174 -15.77 -0.86 13.10
N SER A 175 -16.31 -1.99 13.57
CA SER A 175 -15.70 -2.79 14.63
C SER A 175 -14.91 -3.94 14.00
N TYR A 176 -13.66 -4.12 14.41
CA TYR A 176 -12.81 -5.19 13.89
C TYR A 176 -12.76 -6.36 14.85
N LEU A 177 -12.84 -7.58 14.31
CA LEU A 177 -12.54 -8.81 15.02
C LEU A 177 -11.17 -9.33 14.58
N ILE A 178 -10.22 -9.34 15.53
CA ILE A 178 -8.80 -9.59 15.30
C ILE A 178 -8.41 -10.94 15.91
N GLY A 179 -7.67 -11.76 15.15
CA GLY A 179 -7.11 -13.03 15.65
C GLY A 179 -8.13 -14.12 15.92
N SER A 180 -9.32 -14.05 15.31
CA SER A 180 -10.35 -15.07 15.41
C SER A 180 -10.03 -16.33 14.56
N ARG A 181 -10.82 -17.38 14.69
CA ARG A 181 -10.73 -18.58 13.84
C ARG A 181 -11.24 -18.38 12.41
N LEU A 182 -11.77 -17.21 12.10
CA LEU A 182 -12.13 -16.86 10.72
C LEU A 182 -10.90 -16.90 9.81
N LYS A 183 -11.10 -17.36 8.59
CA LYS A 183 -9.99 -17.49 7.62
C LYS A 183 -9.41 -16.13 7.26
N ALA A 184 -8.15 -15.94 7.60
CA ALA A 184 -7.42 -14.72 7.25
C ALA A 184 -7.10 -14.65 5.75
N THR A 185 -6.99 -13.44 5.22
CA THR A 185 -6.59 -13.15 3.84
C THR A 185 -5.24 -12.46 3.83
N MET A 186 -4.24 -13.08 3.19
CA MET A 186 -2.86 -12.59 3.08
C MET A 186 -2.13 -12.41 4.42
N SER A 187 -2.69 -12.90 5.51
CA SER A 187 -2.14 -12.74 6.86
C SER A 187 -2.37 -14.01 7.68
N MET A 188 -1.58 -14.20 8.73
CA MET A 188 -1.73 -15.33 9.65
C MET A 188 -2.87 -15.10 10.64
N LYS A 189 -3.06 -13.85 11.08
CA LYS A 189 -4.16 -13.44 11.95
C LYS A 189 -5.30 -12.87 11.11
N SER A 190 -6.53 -13.32 11.37
CA SER A 190 -7.73 -12.73 10.76
C SER A 190 -7.97 -11.31 11.28
N LYS A 191 -8.48 -10.44 10.42
CA LYS A 191 -8.89 -9.07 10.76
C LYS A 191 -10.10 -8.75 9.89
N MET A 192 -11.29 -8.91 10.46
CA MET A 192 -12.55 -8.74 9.74
C MET A 192 -13.30 -7.54 10.30
N ALA A 193 -13.80 -6.69 9.40
CA ALA A 193 -14.60 -5.55 9.76
C ALA A 193 -16.08 -5.89 9.82
N PHE A 194 -16.80 -5.26 10.71
CA PHE A 194 -18.24 -5.41 10.91
C PHE A 194 -18.86 -4.01 10.99
N ALA A 195 -20.01 -3.83 10.35
CA ALA A 195 -20.74 -2.56 10.38
C ALA A 195 -21.31 -2.23 11.76
N SER A 196 -21.58 -3.23 12.59
CA SER A 196 -22.07 -3.02 13.95
C SER A 196 -21.23 -3.78 14.97
N LYS A 197 -21.14 -3.20 16.16
CA LYS A 197 -20.44 -3.79 17.30
C LYS A 197 -21.11 -5.09 17.74
N GLU A 198 -22.43 -5.15 17.72
CA GLU A 198 -23.22 -6.33 18.11
C GLU A 198 -22.92 -7.53 17.19
N ALA A 199 -22.80 -7.28 15.88
CA ALA A 199 -22.41 -8.33 14.92
C ALA A 199 -20.98 -8.81 15.17
N ALA A 200 -20.06 -7.91 15.51
CA ALA A 200 -18.69 -8.25 15.87
C ALA A 200 -18.63 -9.06 17.17
N GLU A 201 -19.39 -8.68 18.20
CA GLU A 201 -19.49 -9.40 19.49
C GLU A 201 -20.10 -10.82 19.30
N ALA A 202 -21.14 -10.94 18.49
CA ALA A 202 -21.72 -12.23 18.14
C ALA A 202 -20.71 -13.13 17.41
N ALA A 203 -19.94 -12.58 16.47
CA ALA A 203 -18.88 -13.30 15.80
C ALA A 203 -17.74 -13.67 16.75
N GLN A 204 -17.34 -12.78 17.67
CA GLN A 204 -16.34 -13.04 18.69
C GLN A 204 -16.75 -14.21 19.58
N SER A 205 -18.00 -14.26 20.04
CA SER A 205 -18.51 -15.32 20.89
C SER A 205 -18.40 -16.70 20.23
N GLN A 206 -18.54 -16.76 18.89
CA GLN A 206 -18.48 -18.00 18.12
C GLN A 206 -17.05 -18.35 17.66
N GLN A 207 -16.26 -17.37 17.28
CA GLN A 207 -14.98 -17.53 16.59
C GLN A 207 -13.76 -17.19 17.43
N GLY A 208 -13.98 -16.65 18.65
CA GLY A 208 -12.89 -16.11 19.45
C GLY A 208 -12.29 -14.84 18.84
N GLY A 209 -11.13 -14.45 19.30
CA GLY A 209 -10.44 -13.23 18.90
C GLY A 209 -10.75 -12.05 19.80
N GLU A 210 -10.24 -10.89 19.43
CA GLU A 210 -10.34 -9.64 20.18
C GLU A 210 -11.05 -8.59 19.33
N LEU A 211 -11.91 -7.79 19.97
CA LEU A 211 -12.52 -6.64 19.33
C LEU A 211 -11.54 -5.45 19.35
N GLY A 212 -11.53 -4.68 18.30
CA GLY A 212 -10.69 -3.49 18.18
C GLY A 212 -11.23 -2.50 17.15
N SER A 213 -10.54 -1.40 17.05
CA SER A 213 -10.71 -0.38 16.02
C SER A 213 -10.00 -0.76 14.71
N PHE A 214 -10.17 0.07 13.68
CA PHE A 214 -9.36 -0.01 12.47
C PHE A 214 -7.87 0.16 12.77
N ASP A 215 -7.51 1.12 13.64
CA ASP A 215 -6.12 1.36 14.00
C ASP A 215 -5.49 0.16 14.71
N ASP A 216 -6.25 -0.52 15.58
CA ASP A 216 -5.78 -1.76 16.22
C ASP A 216 -5.52 -2.85 15.18
N ALA A 217 -6.42 -3.03 14.23
CA ALA A 217 -6.26 -4.00 13.15
C ALA A 217 -5.12 -3.65 12.21
N LEU A 218 -4.93 -2.37 11.90
CA LEU A 218 -3.84 -1.87 11.05
C LEU A 218 -2.48 -2.03 11.75
N ARG A 219 -2.39 -1.64 13.03
CA ARG A 219 -1.18 -1.85 13.87
C ARG A 219 -0.80 -3.32 13.92
N GLU A 220 -1.75 -4.21 14.21
CA GLU A 220 -1.52 -5.65 14.21
C GLU A 220 -1.08 -6.18 12.83
N THR A 221 -1.55 -5.54 11.76
CA THR A 221 -1.11 -5.87 10.39
C THR A 221 0.36 -5.51 10.17
N TYR A 222 0.79 -4.32 10.59
CA TYR A 222 2.20 -3.92 10.47
C TYR A 222 3.13 -4.79 11.31
N LEU A 223 2.74 -5.11 12.55
CA LEU A 223 3.50 -5.99 13.43
C LEU A 223 3.66 -7.40 12.84
N GLY A 224 2.61 -7.91 12.16
CA GLY A 224 2.62 -9.21 11.51
C GLY A 224 3.24 -9.26 10.12
N MET A 225 3.57 -8.11 9.51
CA MET A 225 3.93 -7.99 8.09
C MET A 225 5.09 -8.91 7.66
N TYR A 226 6.11 -9.05 8.48
CA TYR A 226 7.23 -9.95 8.19
C TYR A 226 6.77 -11.40 8.08
N SER A 227 6.08 -11.90 9.10
CA SER A 227 5.60 -13.29 9.15
C SER A 227 4.61 -13.58 8.02
N ASP A 228 3.69 -12.66 7.76
CA ASP A 228 2.72 -12.73 6.67
C ASP A 228 3.41 -12.78 5.31
N THR A 229 4.42 -11.94 5.11
CA THR A 229 5.20 -11.92 3.87
C THR A 229 5.94 -13.24 3.65
N MET A 230 6.56 -13.79 4.69
CA MET A 230 7.27 -15.06 4.61
C MET A 230 6.31 -16.22 4.30
N MET A 231 5.15 -16.26 4.96
CA MET A 231 4.10 -17.24 4.67
C MET A 231 3.62 -17.13 3.21
N VAL A 232 3.33 -15.94 2.73
CA VAL A 232 2.88 -15.72 1.35
C VAL A 232 3.92 -16.15 0.34
N ARG A 233 5.20 -15.84 0.57
CA ARG A 233 6.32 -16.27 -0.30
C ARG A 233 6.42 -17.80 -0.34
N LYS A 234 6.35 -18.46 0.80
CA LYS A 234 6.36 -19.92 0.90
C LYS A 234 5.20 -20.53 0.11
N ASN A 235 3.97 -20.11 0.37
CA ASN A 235 2.78 -20.63 -0.30
C ASN A 235 2.80 -20.40 -1.82
N ARG A 236 3.37 -19.29 -2.29
CA ARG A 236 3.53 -19.01 -3.73
C ARG A 236 4.61 -19.89 -4.35
N ALA A 237 5.70 -20.16 -3.65
CA ALA A 237 6.75 -21.06 -4.13
C ALA A 237 6.23 -22.51 -4.26
N GLU A 238 5.51 -22.99 -3.28
CA GLU A 238 4.89 -24.32 -3.29
C GLU A 238 3.87 -24.47 -4.44
N ARG A 239 3.02 -23.48 -4.65
CA ARG A 239 2.08 -23.48 -5.79
C ARG A 239 2.80 -23.49 -7.14
N ARG A 240 3.85 -22.69 -7.31
CA ARG A 240 4.66 -22.71 -8.55
C ARG A 240 5.27 -24.08 -8.78
N LYS A 241 5.86 -24.70 -7.76
CA LYS A 241 6.43 -26.06 -7.84
C LYS A 241 5.38 -27.09 -8.27
N HIS A 242 4.20 -27.04 -7.66
CA HIS A 242 3.10 -27.94 -7.99
C HIS A 242 2.61 -27.75 -9.44
N MET A 243 2.50 -26.52 -9.91
CA MET A 243 2.13 -26.24 -11.30
C MET A 243 3.17 -26.75 -12.30
N LEU A 244 4.45 -26.56 -12.02
CA LEU A 244 5.54 -27.07 -12.88
C LEU A 244 5.51 -28.59 -12.96
N ASN A 245 5.34 -29.29 -11.84
CA ASN A 245 5.24 -30.75 -11.82
C ASN A 245 4.04 -31.23 -12.67
N LYS A 246 2.86 -30.62 -12.53
CA LYS A 246 1.70 -30.95 -13.35
C LYS A 246 1.94 -30.75 -14.86
N MET A 247 2.63 -29.68 -15.23
CA MET A 247 2.96 -29.43 -16.64
C MET A 247 3.92 -30.50 -17.19
N GLN A 248 4.87 -30.96 -16.39
CA GLN A 248 5.78 -32.06 -16.78
C GLN A 248 5.06 -33.39 -16.94
N GLU A 249 4.13 -33.72 -16.02
CA GLU A 249 3.29 -34.92 -16.09
C GLU A 249 2.35 -34.95 -17.32
N GLN A 250 1.98 -33.80 -17.85
CA GLN A 250 1.11 -33.69 -19.05
C GLN A 250 1.90 -33.76 -20.37
N GLN A 251 3.22 -33.64 -20.34
CA GLN A 251 4.08 -33.64 -21.51
C GLN A 251 4.81 -34.99 -21.73
N GLY A 252 4.75 -35.90 -20.76
CA GLY A 252 5.31 -37.27 -20.83
C GLY A 252 4.21 -38.30 -21.03
#